data_bf7afa14cbda9178d3418812096be933
#
_entry.id   bf7afa14cbda9178d3418812096be933
#
_cell.length_a   1.000
_cell.length_b   1.000
_cell.length_c   1.000
_cell.angle_alpha   90.00
_cell.angle_beta   90.00
_cell.angle_gamma   90.00
#
_symmetry.space_group_name_H-M   'P 1'
#
loop_
_entity.id
_entity.type
_entity.pdbx_description
1 polymer ?
#
loop_
_entity_poly.entity_id
_entity_poly.type
_entity_poly.pdbx_seq_one_letter_code
_entity_poly.pdbx_strand_id
1 'polypeptide(L)'
;MLKVSPQNNGSQHLVFGTEDLHPGDEIPLHKHLGQDEIVTIQTGTVHVHLGDQERDLHAGGMVFIPAYTWVSIKPVGNDTVSMAFVFSAPGFENLMRCASVPPNEKPTPTTLEERRKCDHEGHVIYKEDEESPKP
;
A
#
# COMPACT_ATOMS: atom_id res chain seq x y z
N MET A 1 2.68 -3.62 -8.94
CA MET A 1 1.97 -4.42 -9.97
C MET A 1 1.30 -5.63 -9.34
N LEU A 2 0.00 -5.81 -9.58
CA LEU A 2 -0.74 -6.96 -9.07
C LEU A 2 -0.36 -8.21 -9.85
N LYS A 3 -0.02 -9.28 -9.15
CA LYS A 3 0.39 -10.57 -9.73
C LYS A 3 -0.66 -11.66 -9.48
N VAL A 4 -1.26 -11.66 -8.30
CA VAL A 4 -2.30 -12.62 -7.90
C VAL A 4 -3.46 -11.84 -7.33
N SER A 5 -4.65 -12.05 -7.87
CA SER A 5 -5.88 -11.44 -7.39
C SER A 5 -7.08 -12.21 -7.94
N PRO A 6 -8.30 -11.95 -7.45
CA PRO A 6 -9.49 -12.60 -8.01
C PRO A 6 -9.64 -12.41 -9.52
N GLN A 7 -9.33 -11.22 -10.03
CA GLN A 7 -9.48 -10.91 -11.45
C GLN A 7 -8.33 -11.45 -12.32
N ASN A 8 -7.11 -11.58 -11.75
CA ASN A 8 -5.96 -12.03 -12.54
C ASN A 8 -5.93 -13.56 -12.72
N ASN A 9 -6.23 -14.31 -11.67
CA ASN A 9 -6.11 -15.78 -11.68
C ASN A 9 -7.09 -16.48 -10.75
N GLY A 10 -8.16 -15.80 -10.34
CA GLY A 10 -9.23 -16.39 -9.56
C GLY A 10 -8.89 -16.70 -8.11
N SER A 11 -7.86 -16.08 -7.55
CA SER A 11 -7.53 -16.27 -6.14
C SER A 11 -8.69 -15.83 -5.26
N GLN A 12 -9.10 -16.68 -4.31
CA GLN A 12 -10.20 -16.40 -3.39
C GLN A 12 -9.72 -15.88 -2.03
N HIS A 13 -8.44 -16.07 -1.70
CA HIS A 13 -7.93 -15.81 -0.35
C HIS A 13 -6.72 -14.92 -0.30
N LEU A 14 -5.96 -14.79 -1.39
CA LEU A 14 -4.71 -14.07 -1.40
C LEU A 14 -4.68 -13.01 -2.50
N VAL A 15 -4.01 -11.91 -2.18
CA VAL A 15 -3.57 -10.92 -3.16
C VAL A 15 -2.07 -10.77 -3.02
N PHE A 16 -1.35 -10.84 -4.12
CA PHE A 16 0.11 -10.68 -4.19
C PHE A 16 0.47 -9.67 -5.26
N GLY A 17 1.42 -8.82 -4.95
CA GLY A 17 1.92 -7.86 -5.92
C GLY A 17 3.31 -7.36 -5.58
N THR A 18 3.80 -6.48 -6.44
CA THR A 18 5.08 -5.80 -6.26
C THR A 18 4.88 -4.31 -6.42
N GLU A 19 5.73 -3.54 -5.76
CA GLU A 19 5.70 -2.09 -5.78
C GLU A 19 7.11 -1.53 -5.70
N ASP A 20 7.38 -0.49 -6.48
CA ASP A 20 8.63 0.26 -6.40
C ASP A 20 8.37 1.62 -5.75
N LEU A 21 9.24 1.99 -4.81
CA LEU A 21 9.28 3.33 -4.23
C LEU A 21 10.55 4.02 -4.66
N HIS A 22 10.40 5.17 -5.31
CA HIS A 22 11.53 6.01 -5.70
C HIS A 22 11.89 6.97 -4.57
N PRO A 23 13.12 7.50 -4.54
CA PRO A 23 13.48 8.53 -3.57
C PRO A 23 12.46 9.67 -3.57
N GLY A 24 11.97 10.02 -2.38
CA GLY A 24 10.91 11.02 -2.21
C GLY A 24 9.50 10.49 -2.20
N ASP A 25 9.30 9.25 -2.66
CA ASP A 25 7.99 8.59 -2.52
C ASP A 25 7.74 8.21 -1.06
N GLU A 26 6.48 8.06 -0.71
CA GLU A 26 6.07 7.64 0.62
C GLU A 26 4.74 6.91 0.53
N ILE A 27 4.61 5.82 1.29
CA ILE A 27 3.30 5.25 1.61
C ILE A 27 2.92 5.84 2.97
N PRO A 28 2.01 6.83 2.99
CA PRO A 28 1.69 7.54 4.23
C PRO A 28 0.95 6.65 5.23
N LEU A 29 0.78 7.12 6.46
CA LEU A 29 0.09 6.37 7.50
C LEU A 29 -1.30 5.96 7.02
N HIS A 30 -1.54 4.65 7.06
CA HIS A 30 -2.79 4.03 6.68
C HIS A 30 -3.00 2.76 7.47
N LYS A 31 -4.21 2.23 7.43
CA LYS A 31 -4.52 0.90 7.98
C LYS A 31 -5.46 0.15 7.05
N HIS A 32 -5.29 -1.16 7.01
CA HIS A 32 -6.15 -2.06 6.25
C HIS A 32 -7.25 -2.61 7.13
N LEU A 33 -8.48 -2.55 6.64
CA LEU A 33 -9.66 -2.98 7.38
C LEU A 33 -9.97 -4.44 7.06
N GLY A 34 -9.46 -5.34 7.88
CA GLY A 34 -9.77 -6.76 7.78
C GLY A 34 -8.75 -7.61 7.02
N GLN A 35 -7.64 -7.04 6.56
CA GLN A 35 -6.57 -7.79 5.89
C GLN A 35 -5.27 -7.67 6.66
N ASP A 36 -4.61 -8.79 6.88
CA ASP A 36 -3.21 -8.82 7.27
C ASP A 36 -2.35 -8.66 6.03
N GLU A 37 -1.18 -8.07 6.19
CA GLU A 37 -0.23 -7.88 5.09
C GLU A 37 1.17 -8.34 5.49
N ILE A 38 1.88 -8.95 4.56
CA ILE A 38 3.32 -9.16 4.65
C ILE A 38 3.97 -8.34 3.55
N VAL A 39 4.99 -7.56 3.91
CA VAL A 39 5.83 -6.84 2.95
C VAL A 39 7.25 -7.35 3.08
N THR A 40 7.86 -7.71 1.94
CA THR A 40 9.28 -8.08 1.87
C THR A 40 10.04 -7.06 1.05
N ILE A 41 11.25 -6.72 1.50
CA ILE A 41 12.12 -5.79 0.79
C ILE A 41 13.06 -6.60 -0.11
N GLN A 42 12.98 -6.36 -1.41
CA GLN A 42 13.81 -7.04 -2.41
C GLN A 42 15.10 -6.28 -2.68
N THR A 43 15.01 -4.95 -2.81
CA THR A 43 16.16 -4.07 -2.98
C THR A 43 15.94 -2.77 -2.22
N GLY A 44 17.04 -2.16 -1.77
CA GLY A 44 17.00 -0.88 -1.08
C GLY A 44 16.73 -1.01 0.42
N THR A 45 16.44 0.11 1.04
CA THR A 45 16.16 0.23 2.48
C THR A 45 14.93 1.09 2.68
N VAL A 46 14.06 0.69 3.59
CA VAL A 46 12.87 1.46 3.98
C VAL A 46 12.87 1.73 5.47
N HIS A 47 12.26 2.85 5.84
CA HIS A 47 11.87 3.14 7.21
C HIS A 47 10.40 2.79 7.38
N VAL A 48 10.08 1.91 8.32
CA VAL A 48 8.73 1.45 8.60
C VAL A 48 8.30 1.97 9.97
N HIS A 49 7.12 2.59 10.00
CA HIS A 49 6.44 2.93 11.24
C HIS A 49 5.21 2.01 11.34
N LEU A 50 5.17 1.17 12.35
CA LEU A 50 4.10 0.20 12.59
C LEU A 50 3.58 0.33 14.02
N GLY A 51 2.34 0.81 14.17
CA GLY A 51 1.80 1.12 15.47
C GLY A 51 2.64 2.18 16.17
N ASP A 52 3.24 1.82 17.31
CA ASP A 52 4.15 2.69 18.08
C ASP A 52 5.63 2.31 17.92
N GLN A 53 5.95 1.44 16.94
CA GLN A 53 7.32 0.98 16.66
C GLN A 53 7.83 1.54 15.34
N GLU A 54 9.14 1.77 15.27
CA GLU A 54 9.81 2.21 14.05
C GLU A 54 11.06 1.38 13.83
N ARG A 55 11.32 1.02 12.57
CA ARG A 55 12.53 0.28 12.16
C ARG A 55 12.90 0.58 10.72
N ASP A 56 14.19 0.48 10.46
CA ASP A 56 14.69 0.37 9.08
C ASP A 56 14.75 -1.11 8.70
N LEU A 57 14.27 -1.41 7.48
CA LEU A 57 14.35 -2.73 6.88
C LEU A 57 15.20 -2.65 5.62
N HIS A 58 16.16 -3.56 5.52
CA HIS A 58 17.04 -3.71 4.36
C HIS A 58 16.57 -4.84 3.45
N ALA A 59 17.20 -4.96 2.28
CA ALA A 59 16.95 -6.08 1.37
C ALA A 59 17.05 -7.41 2.10
N GLY A 60 16.05 -8.28 1.90
CA GLY A 60 15.88 -9.53 2.62
C GLY A 60 15.04 -9.39 3.89
N GLY A 61 14.73 -8.19 4.33
CA GLY A 61 13.87 -7.95 5.49
C GLY A 61 12.40 -8.14 5.16
N MET A 62 11.62 -8.37 6.22
CA MET A 62 10.17 -8.59 6.13
C MET A 62 9.49 -7.88 7.29
N VAL A 63 8.29 -7.37 7.03
CA VAL A 63 7.40 -6.88 8.08
C VAL A 63 6.02 -7.54 7.95
N PHE A 64 5.49 -7.98 9.09
CA PHE A 64 4.11 -8.43 9.23
C PHE A 64 3.27 -7.26 9.76
N ILE A 65 2.24 -6.90 9.01
CA ILE A 65 1.35 -5.79 9.33
C ILE A 65 -0.03 -6.37 9.65
N PRO A 66 -0.39 -6.45 10.94
CA PRO A 66 -1.73 -6.91 11.32
C PRO A 66 -2.82 -5.98 10.78
N ALA A 67 -3.99 -6.53 10.48
CA ALA A 67 -5.16 -5.73 10.15
C ALA A 67 -5.43 -4.69 11.24
N TYR A 68 -6.01 -3.54 10.85
CA TYR A 68 -6.38 -2.43 11.73
C TYR A 68 -5.20 -1.74 12.43
N THR A 69 -3.98 -1.89 11.92
CA THR A 69 -2.78 -1.28 12.50
C THR A 69 -2.27 -0.17 11.59
N TRP A 70 -1.99 1.00 12.16
CA TRP A 70 -1.41 2.12 11.41
C TRP A 70 0.01 1.79 10.97
N VAL A 71 0.30 2.00 9.69
CA VAL A 71 1.60 1.74 9.09
C VAL A 71 1.96 2.81 8.06
N SER A 72 3.24 3.17 8.03
CA SER A 72 3.81 3.97 6.95
C SER A 72 5.15 3.37 6.51
N ILE A 73 5.48 3.55 5.25
CA ILE A 73 6.72 3.04 4.67
C ILE A 73 7.30 4.11 3.77
N LYS A 74 8.58 4.42 3.94
CA LYS A 74 9.27 5.36 3.07
C LYS A 74 10.69 4.90 2.75
N PRO A 75 11.21 5.16 1.54
CA PRO A 75 12.58 4.85 1.21
C PRO A 75 13.56 5.63 2.10
N VAL A 76 14.71 5.01 2.37
CA VAL A 76 15.84 5.65 3.03
C VAL A 76 16.98 5.67 2.02
N GLY A 77 17.60 6.84 1.83
CA GLY A 77 18.67 7.02 0.85
C GLY A 77 18.16 7.37 -0.54
N ASN A 78 19.00 7.14 -1.55
CA ASN A 78 18.78 7.62 -2.92
C ASN A 78 18.48 6.50 -3.91
N ASP A 79 18.39 5.26 -3.46
CA ASP A 79 18.11 4.11 -4.32
C ASP A 79 16.62 3.83 -4.39
N THR A 80 16.18 3.32 -5.53
CA THR A 80 14.81 2.80 -5.67
C THR A 80 14.65 1.55 -4.82
N VAL A 81 13.56 1.49 -4.07
CA VAL A 81 13.20 0.34 -3.24
C VAL A 81 12.21 -0.53 -4.02
N SER A 82 12.49 -1.82 -4.13
CA SER A 82 11.55 -2.79 -4.68
C SER A 82 11.02 -3.66 -3.55
N MET A 83 9.69 -3.78 -3.48
CA MET A 83 8.98 -4.54 -2.45
C MET A 83 8.03 -5.55 -3.09
N ALA A 84 7.78 -6.64 -2.38
CA ALA A 84 6.67 -7.53 -2.68
C ALA A 84 5.72 -7.56 -1.49
N PHE A 85 4.41 -7.66 -1.77
CA PHE A 85 3.40 -7.68 -0.72
C PHE A 85 2.40 -8.81 -0.95
N VAL A 86 1.91 -9.35 0.18
CA VAL A 86 0.84 -10.35 0.21
C VAL A 86 -0.23 -9.88 1.20
N PHE A 87 -1.49 -9.89 0.78
CA PHE A 87 -2.64 -9.69 1.65
C PHE A 87 -3.34 -11.01 1.93
N SER A 88 -3.83 -11.17 3.15
CA SER A 88 -4.54 -12.37 3.61
C SER A 88 -5.94 -12.54 3.02
N ALA A 89 -6.48 -11.49 2.41
CA ALA A 89 -7.80 -11.50 1.78
C ALA A 89 -7.84 -10.48 0.64
N PRO A 90 -8.68 -10.70 -0.37
CA PRO A 90 -8.96 -9.70 -1.39
C PRO A 90 -9.59 -8.43 -0.81
N GLY A 91 -9.39 -7.32 -1.51
CA GLY A 91 -9.96 -6.01 -1.16
C GLY A 91 -9.06 -4.86 -1.58
N PHE A 92 -7.82 -4.83 -1.11
CA PHE A 92 -6.90 -3.72 -1.39
C PHE A 92 -6.62 -3.54 -2.89
N GLU A 93 -6.63 -4.58 -3.69
CA GLU A 93 -6.47 -4.49 -5.15
C GLU A 93 -7.52 -3.58 -5.80
N ASN A 94 -8.68 -3.42 -5.16
CA ASN A 94 -9.71 -2.51 -5.64
C ASN A 94 -9.27 -1.05 -5.53
N LEU A 95 -8.52 -0.68 -4.48
CA LEU A 95 -7.89 0.64 -4.39
C LEU A 95 -6.91 0.85 -5.56
N MET A 96 -6.04 -0.12 -5.80
CA MET A 96 -5.04 -0.02 -6.86
C MET A 96 -5.71 0.15 -8.23
N ARG A 97 -6.79 -0.58 -8.50
CA ARG A 97 -7.55 -0.44 -9.75
C ARG A 97 -8.31 0.88 -9.83
N CYS A 98 -8.92 1.31 -8.72
CA CYS A 98 -9.69 2.55 -8.65
C CYS A 98 -8.80 3.78 -8.83
N ALA A 99 -7.62 3.77 -8.23
CA ALA A 99 -6.71 4.92 -8.22
C ALA A 99 -5.73 4.94 -9.41
N SER A 100 -5.62 3.85 -10.18
CA SER A 100 -4.68 3.78 -11.29
C SER A 100 -5.30 4.31 -12.59
N VAL A 101 -4.41 4.75 -13.49
CA VAL A 101 -4.78 5.15 -14.85
C VAL A 101 -4.09 4.23 -15.85
N PRO A 102 -4.61 4.11 -17.10
CA PRO A 102 -3.93 3.33 -18.14
C PRO A 102 -2.49 3.82 -18.37
N PRO A 103 -1.57 2.94 -18.85
CA PRO A 103 -0.14 3.25 -18.95
C PRO A 103 0.22 4.50 -19.74
N ASN A 104 -0.61 4.91 -20.68
CA ASN A 104 -0.34 6.08 -21.55
C ASN A 104 -1.10 7.33 -21.13
N GLU A 105 -1.79 7.30 -20.01
CA GLU A 105 -2.55 8.43 -19.51
C GLU A 105 -1.83 9.06 -18.31
N LYS A 106 -1.93 10.39 -18.20
CA LYS A 106 -1.41 11.10 -17.04
C LYS A 106 -2.44 11.05 -15.91
N PRO A 107 -2.01 10.78 -14.66
CA PRO A 107 -2.91 10.91 -13.53
C PRO A 107 -3.47 12.33 -13.44
N THR A 108 -4.77 12.45 -13.22
CA THR A 108 -5.39 13.74 -12.91
C THR A 108 -5.47 13.91 -11.40
N PRO A 109 -5.38 15.17 -10.89
CA PRO A 109 -5.63 15.41 -9.47
C PRO A 109 -7.00 14.89 -9.07
N THR A 110 -7.07 14.17 -7.95
CA THR A 110 -8.31 13.62 -7.42
C THR A 110 -8.84 14.47 -6.28
N THR A 111 -10.16 14.53 -6.15
CA THR A 111 -10.80 15.18 -4.99
C THR A 111 -10.66 14.28 -3.76
N LEU A 112 -10.85 14.86 -2.57
CA LEU A 112 -10.88 14.07 -1.32
C LEU A 112 -12.00 13.01 -1.36
N GLU A 113 -13.16 13.38 -1.92
CA GLU A 113 -14.27 12.44 -2.07
C GLU A 113 -13.93 11.25 -2.96
N GLU A 114 -13.28 11.50 -4.09
CA GLU A 114 -12.83 10.44 -5.00
C GLU A 114 -11.80 9.52 -4.33
N ARG A 115 -10.84 10.08 -3.58
CA ARG A 115 -9.87 9.30 -2.83
C ARG A 115 -10.54 8.43 -1.78
N ARG A 116 -11.47 8.99 -1.00
CA ARG A 116 -12.20 8.23 0.01
C ARG A 116 -13.04 7.11 -0.58
N LYS A 117 -13.60 7.32 -1.76
CA LYS A 117 -14.32 6.26 -2.48
C LYS A 117 -13.38 5.10 -2.83
N CYS A 118 -12.21 5.40 -3.40
CA CYS A 118 -11.22 4.38 -3.73
C CYS A 118 -10.71 3.67 -2.47
N ASP A 119 -10.45 4.41 -1.40
CA ASP A 119 -10.03 3.86 -0.11
C ASP A 119 -11.07 2.90 0.44
N HIS A 120 -12.33 3.28 0.39
CA HIS A 120 -13.43 2.43 0.85
C HIS A 120 -13.52 1.14 0.02
N GLU A 121 -13.40 1.22 -1.29
CA GLU A 121 -13.40 0.05 -2.17
C GLU A 121 -12.22 -0.88 -1.87
N GLY A 122 -11.08 -0.32 -1.47
CA GLY A 122 -9.87 -1.07 -1.12
C GLY A 122 -9.78 -1.50 0.34
N HIS A 123 -10.78 -1.21 1.14
CA HIS A 123 -10.79 -1.52 2.58
C HIS A 123 -9.58 -0.92 3.32
N VAL A 124 -9.26 0.34 3.03
CA VAL A 124 -8.12 1.06 3.63
C VAL A 124 -8.56 2.45 4.09
N ILE A 125 -7.93 2.94 5.14
CA ILE A 125 -8.10 4.32 5.61
C ILE A 125 -6.73 4.97 5.70
N TYR A 126 -6.57 6.14 5.07
CA TYR A 126 -5.37 6.97 5.22
C TYR A 126 -5.59 7.96 6.36
N LYS A 127 -4.60 8.09 7.24
CA LYS A 127 -4.67 8.94 8.44
C LYS A 127 -4.92 10.40 8.08
N GLU A 128 -4.22 10.91 7.07
CA GLU A 128 -4.36 12.29 6.61
C GLU A 128 -5.77 12.60 6.11
N ASP A 129 -6.42 11.64 5.44
CA ASP A 129 -7.77 11.80 4.92
C ASP A 129 -8.83 11.67 6.02
N GLU A 130 -8.55 10.91 7.07
CA GLU A 130 -9.43 10.81 8.24
C GLU A 130 -9.48 12.13 9.03
N GLU A 131 -8.35 12.83 9.14
CA GLU A 131 -8.21 14.10 9.85
C GLU A 131 -8.70 15.29 9.04
N SER A 132 -8.92 15.13 7.74
CA SER A 132 -9.41 16.21 6.88
C SER A 132 -10.89 16.49 7.11
N PRO A 133 -11.32 17.76 7.04
CA PRO A 133 -12.74 18.09 7.15
C PRO A 133 -13.56 17.34 6.09
N LYS A 134 -14.73 16.85 6.48
CA LYS A 134 -15.67 16.28 5.51
C LYS A 134 -16.20 17.39 4.63
N PRO A 135 -16.26 17.20 3.31
CA PRO A 135 -16.86 18.17 2.42
C PRO A 135 -18.33 18.40 2.70
#